data_2dd011e144421627bec71c24456ae817
#
_entry.id   2dd011e144421627bec71c24456ae817
#
_cell.length_a   1.000
_cell.length_b   1.000
_cell.length_c   1.000
_cell.angle_alpha   90.00
_cell.angle_beta   90.00
_cell.angle_gamma   90.00
#
_symmetry.space_group_name_H-M   'P 1'
#
loop_
_entity.id
_entity.type
_entity.pdbx_description
1 polymer ?
#
loop_
_entity_poly.entity_id
_entity_poly.type
_entity_poly.pdbx_seq_one_letter_code
_entity_poly.pdbx_strand_id
1 'polypeptide(L)'
;MPTYLITYHGGPGMPDDPEAVKQMVAAFQAWVAEVGEAMRDPGAPLAAARTVSADSETDGQTAASIGGYTTIEAVSLDEAVGLVRSHPFLARGGSLQVSEAVSVG
;
A
#
# COMPACT_ATOMS: atom_id res chain seq x y z
N MET A 1 17.12 -6.23 8.90
CA MET A 1 15.87 -5.66 9.41
C MET A 1 14.69 -6.30 8.70
N PRO A 2 13.59 -6.55 9.42
CA PRO A 2 12.39 -7.09 8.78
C PRO A 2 11.84 -6.18 7.70
N THR A 3 11.21 -6.79 6.70
CA THR A 3 10.48 -6.10 5.64
C THR A 3 9.00 -6.15 5.99
N TYR A 4 8.31 -5.06 5.75
CA TYR A 4 6.86 -4.95 5.99
C TYR A 4 6.15 -4.63 4.70
N LEU A 5 5.08 -5.39 4.45
CA LEU A 5 4.18 -5.14 3.32
C LEU A 5 3.04 -4.24 3.78
N ILE A 6 2.88 -3.14 3.07
CA ILE A 6 1.79 -2.21 3.32
C ILE A 6 0.76 -2.39 2.23
N THR A 7 -0.48 -2.68 2.62
CA THR A 7 -1.58 -2.86 1.68
C THR A 7 -2.64 -1.78 1.91
N TYR A 8 -3.22 -1.30 0.83
CA TYR A 8 -4.12 -0.15 0.80
C TYR A 8 -5.55 -0.63 0.69
N HIS A 9 -6.41 -0.17 1.61
CA HIS A 9 -7.78 -0.64 1.71
C HIS A 9 -8.76 0.53 1.82
N GLY A 10 -9.88 0.41 1.14
CA GLY A 10 -10.94 1.42 1.21
C GLY A 10 -10.52 2.73 0.57
N GLY A 11 -11.10 3.83 1.07
CA GLY A 11 -10.85 5.15 0.54
C GLY A 11 -11.52 5.39 -0.82
N PRO A 12 -11.47 6.62 -1.33
CA PRO A 12 -11.92 6.90 -2.68
C PRO A 12 -10.93 6.33 -3.69
N GLY A 13 -11.41 5.92 -4.85
CA GLY A 13 -10.55 5.49 -5.94
C GLY A 13 -9.70 6.64 -6.50
N MET A 14 -9.01 6.38 -7.61
CA MET A 14 -8.23 7.40 -8.29
C MET A 14 -9.15 8.54 -8.72
N PRO A 15 -8.75 9.80 -8.50
CA PRO A 15 -9.52 10.94 -8.99
C PRO A 15 -9.56 10.95 -10.52
N ASP A 16 -10.64 11.48 -11.09
CA ASP A 16 -10.75 11.64 -12.54
C ASP A 16 -10.06 12.91 -13.03
N ASP A 17 -9.96 13.91 -12.17
CA ASP A 17 -9.34 15.19 -12.50
C ASP A 17 -7.82 15.06 -12.57
N PRO A 18 -7.19 15.38 -13.74
CA PRO A 18 -5.72 15.28 -13.86
C PRO A 18 -4.95 16.10 -12.81
N GLU A 19 -5.48 17.25 -12.40
CA GLU A 19 -4.82 18.07 -11.39
C GLU A 19 -4.85 17.39 -10.01
N ALA A 20 -5.98 16.76 -9.67
CA ALA A 20 -6.10 16.02 -8.42
C ALA A 20 -5.17 14.80 -8.41
N VAL A 21 -5.04 14.11 -9.53
CA VAL A 21 -4.08 12.98 -9.66
C VAL A 21 -2.66 13.48 -9.43
N LYS A 22 -2.31 14.61 -10.03
CA LYS A 22 -0.98 15.21 -9.90
C LYS A 22 -0.66 15.55 -8.45
N GLN A 23 -1.62 16.13 -7.73
CA GLN A 23 -1.46 16.45 -6.31
C GLN A 23 -1.31 15.18 -5.47
N MET A 24 -2.07 14.15 -5.78
CA MET A 24 -1.99 12.87 -5.08
C MET A 24 -0.62 12.22 -5.28
N VAL A 25 -0.11 12.21 -6.50
CA VAL A 25 1.23 11.67 -6.80
C VAL A 25 2.31 12.47 -6.06
N ALA A 26 2.20 13.80 -6.06
CA ALA A 26 3.16 14.65 -5.36
C ALA A 26 3.15 14.38 -3.84
N ALA A 27 1.98 14.20 -3.25
CA ALA A 27 1.86 13.88 -1.82
C ALA A 27 2.48 12.52 -1.51
N PHE A 28 2.26 11.54 -2.36
CA PHE A 28 2.86 10.21 -2.20
C PHE A 28 4.39 10.28 -2.29
N GLN A 29 4.91 11.00 -3.28
CA GLN A 29 6.35 11.16 -3.45
C GLN A 29 6.98 11.87 -2.27
N ALA A 30 6.28 12.84 -1.67
CA ALA A 30 6.75 13.53 -0.46
C ALA A 30 6.83 12.55 0.72
N TRP A 31 5.85 11.66 0.86
CA TRP A 31 5.88 10.63 1.88
C TRP A 31 7.03 9.63 1.66
N VAL A 32 7.25 9.21 0.41
CA VAL A 32 8.38 8.33 0.07
C VAL A 32 9.71 8.97 0.47
N ALA A 33 9.86 10.26 0.20
CA ALA A 33 11.07 10.99 0.58
C ALA A 33 11.21 11.09 2.10
N GLU A 34 10.11 11.27 2.82
CA GLU A 34 10.09 11.32 4.28
C GLU A 34 10.51 9.98 4.89
N VAL A 35 10.03 8.87 4.34
CA VAL A 35 10.43 7.52 4.78
C VAL A 35 11.92 7.27 4.52
N GLY A 36 12.43 7.78 3.40
CA GLY A 36 13.86 7.76 3.12
C GLY A 36 14.41 6.36 2.91
N GLU A 37 15.49 6.05 3.63
CA GLU A 37 16.21 4.76 3.48
C GLU A 37 15.38 3.55 3.86
N ALA A 38 14.33 3.72 4.66
CA ALA A 38 13.45 2.63 5.01
C ALA A 38 12.56 2.18 3.84
N MET A 39 12.43 3.01 2.81
CA MET A 39 11.64 2.66 1.62
C MET A 39 12.36 1.58 0.83
N ARG A 40 11.68 0.46 0.57
CA ARG A 40 12.20 -0.63 -0.26
C ARG A 40 11.60 -0.60 -1.66
N ASP A 41 10.28 -0.62 -1.73
CA ASP A 41 9.57 -0.57 -3.01
C ASP A 41 8.34 0.32 -2.82
N PRO A 42 8.26 1.47 -3.50
CA PRO A 42 7.05 2.29 -3.45
C PRO A 42 5.81 1.55 -3.92
N GLY A 43 5.99 0.50 -4.73
CA GLY A 43 4.89 -0.33 -5.20
C GLY A 43 4.07 0.33 -6.29
N ALA A 44 2.82 -0.06 -6.36
CA ALA A 44 1.92 0.42 -7.40
C ALA A 44 0.46 0.28 -6.96
N PRO A 45 -0.44 1.10 -7.53
CA PRO A 45 -1.86 0.83 -7.44
C PRO A 45 -2.16 -0.46 -8.19
N LEU A 46 -3.17 -1.18 -7.73
CA LEU A 46 -3.61 -2.43 -8.36
C LEU A 46 -4.90 -2.18 -9.12
N ALA A 47 -5.04 -2.83 -10.26
CA ALA A 47 -6.19 -2.65 -11.14
C ALA A 47 -6.91 -4.00 -11.32
N ALA A 48 -6.96 -4.51 -12.55
CA ALA A 48 -7.67 -5.74 -12.85
C ALA A 48 -7.13 -6.92 -12.02
N ALA A 49 -8.04 -7.73 -11.51
CA ALA A 49 -7.69 -8.87 -10.67
C ALA A 49 -8.53 -10.08 -11.03
N ARG A 50 -7.99 -11.25 -10.74
CA ARG A 50 -8.68 -12.53 -10.86
C ARG A 50 -8.26 -13.39 -9.69
N THR A 51 -9.23 -14.02 -9.03
CA THR A 51 -8.96 -14.92 -7.91
C THR A 51 -8.93 -16.35 -8.43
N VAL A 52 -7.85 -17.04 -8.16
CA VAL A 52 -7.63 -18.41 -8.63
C VAL A 52 -7.60 -19.35 -7.44
N SER A 53 -8.39 -20.41 -7.50
CA SER A 53 -8.33 -21.51 -6.55
C SER A 53 -7.96 -22.79 -7.30
N ALA A 54 -7.85 -23.92 -6.58
CA ALA A 54 -7.47 -25.19 -7.20
C ALA A 54 -8.45 -25.61 -8.31
N ASP A 55 -9.73 -25.30 -8.14
CA ASP A 55 -10.82 -25.78 -9.02
C ASP A 55 -11.42 -24.70 -9.91
N SER A 56 -11.12 -23.42 -9.66
CA SER A 56 -11.84 -22.35 -10.34
C SER A 56 -11.06 -21.06 -10.39
N GLU A 57 -11.50 -20.15 -11.24
CA GLU A 57 -11.06 -18.77 -11.21
C GLU A 57 -12.29 -17.87 -11.31
N THR A 58 -12.21 -16.74 -10.63
CA THR A 58 -13.29 -15.77 -10.52
C THR A 58 -12.74 -14.38 -10.79
N ASP A 59 -13.44 -13.60 -11.61
CA ASP A 59 -13.03 -12.21 -11.85
C ASP A 59 -13.13 -11.40 -10.56
N GLY A 60 -12.16 -10.52 -10.36
CA GLY A 60 -12.12 -9.63 -9.22
C GLY A 60 -11.28 -10.16 -8.08
N GLN A 61 -11.27 -9.40 -7.00
CA GLN A 61 -10.54 -9.71 -5.78
C GLN A 61 -11.44 -10.41 -4.77
N THR A 62 -10.83 -11.04 -3.79
CA THR A 62 -11.54 -11.57 -2.63
C THR A 62 -12.15 -10.42 -1.81
N ALA A 63 -12.94 -10.76 -0.78
CA ALA A 63 -13.59 -9.77 0.07
C ALA A 63 -12.60 -8.77 0.71
N ALA A 64 -11.36 -9.20 0.92
CA ALA A 64 -10.31 -8.33 1.47
C ALA A 64 -9.54 -7.63 0.34
N SER A 65 -10.24 -6.89 -0.50
CA SER A 65 -9.63 -6.29 -1.69
C SER A 65 -8.53 -5.28 -1.32
N ILE A 66 -7.50 -5.25 -2.16
CA ILE A 66 -6.31 -4.44 -1.98
C ILE A 66 -6.23 -3.45 -3.13
N GLY A 67 -6.12 -2.15 -2.82
CA GLY A 67 -6.01 -1.11 -3.85
C GLY A 67 -4.60 -0.80 -4.29
N GLY A 68 -3.60 -1.29 -3.56
CA GLY A 68 -2.20 -1.07 -3.88
C GLY A 68 -1.29 -1.67 -2.84
N TYR A 69 0.01 -1.53 -3.04
CA TYR A 69 1.00 -2.06 -2.09
C TYR A 69 2.26 -1.19 -2.08
N THR A 70 2.97 -1.25 -0.97
CA THR A 70 4.29 -0.63 -0.76
C THR A 70 5.07 -1.53 0.20
N THR A 71 6.39 -1.61 0.07
CA THR A 71 7.21 -2.31 1.06
C THR A 71 8.21 -1.37 1.69
N ILE A 72 8.40 -1.54 3.01
CA ILE A 72 9.37 -0.77 3.79
C ILE A 72 10.16 -1.70 4.69
N GLU A 73 11.28 -1.21 5.23
CA GLU A 73 12.05 -1.87 6.28
C GLU A 73 11.88 -1.13 7.59
N ALA A 74 11.86 -1.89 8.69
CA ALA A 74 11.79 -1.30 10.02
C ALA A 74 12.30 -2.32 11.04
N VAL A 75 12.72 -1.86 12.21
CA VAL A 75 13.23 -2.76 13.26
C VAL A 75 12.10 -3.49 13.97
N SER A 76 10.87 -2.98 13.90
CA SER A 76 9.72 -3.57 14.57
C SER A 76 8.42 -3.15 13.86
N LEU A 77 7.34 -3.86 14.17
CA LEU A 77 6.02 -3.49 13.69
C LEU A 77 5.62 -2.09 14.17
N ASP A 78 5.94 -1.75 15.41
CA ASP A 78 5.64 -0.42 15.96
C ASP A 78 6.34 0.68 15.15
N GLU A 79 7.61 0.49 14.79
CA GLU A 79 8.33 1.44 13.96
C GLU A 79 7.72 1.54 12.57
N ALA A 80 7.37 0.40 11.97
CA ALA A 80 6.73 0.39 10.66
C ALA A 80 5.40 1.16 10.66
N VAL A 81 4.57 0.94 11.68
CA VAL A 81 3.31 1.66 11.85
C VAL A 81 3.57 3.16 12.00
N GLY A 82 4.60 3.53 12.75
CA GLY A 82 4.99 4.93 12.92
C GLY A 82 5.33 5.61 11.59
N LEU A 83 6.07 4.91 10.72
CA LEU A 83 6.42 5.44 9.40
C LEU A 83 5.20 5.62 8.49
N VAL A 84 4.18 4.80 8.67
CA VAL A 84 2.99 4.79 7.81
C VAL A 84 1.95 5.83 8.24
N ARG A 85 1.99 6.30 9.49
CA ARG A 85 0.99 7.22 10.03
C ARG A 85 0.88 8.54 9.27
N SER A 86 1.93 8.97 8.61
CA SER A 86 1.93 10.20 7.81
C SER A 86 1.57 9.97 6.34
N HIS A 87 1.20 8.75 5.97
CA HIS A 87 0.85 8.46 4.59
C HIS A 87 -0.41 9.23 4.17
N PRO A 88 -0.37 9.91 3.01
CA PRO A 88 -1.52 10.74 2.58
C PRO A 88 -2.80 9.97 2.33
N PHE A 89 -2.72 8.66 2.10
CA PHE A 89 -3.92 7.83 1.89
C PHE A 89 -4.85 7.84 3.12
N LEU A 90 -4.28 7.95 4.31
CA LEU A 90 -5.07 8.00 5.54
C LEU A 90 -5.92 9.27 5.60
N ALA A 91 -5.37 10.40 5.15
CA ALA A 91 -6.11 11.65 5.11
C ALA A 91 -7.26 11.63 4.11
N ARG A 92 -7.21 10.71 3.13
CA ARG A 92 -8.25 10.54 2.11
C ARG A 92 -9.32 9.54 2.54
N GLY A 93 -9.29 9.08 3.77
CA GLY A 93 -10.29 8.15 4.31
C GLY A 93 -9.99 6.68 4.11
N GLY A 94 -8.82 6.34 3.57
CA GLY A 94 -8.40 4.96 3.43
C GLY A 94 -7.79 4.41 4.70
N SER A 95 -7.49 3.13 4.70
CA SER A 95 -6.73 2.47 5.76
C SER A 95 -5.57 1.68 5.16
N LEU A 96 -4.55 1.47 5.97
CA LEU A 96 -3.35 0.76 5.58
C LEU A 96 -3.13 -0.40 6.54
N GLN A 97 -2.89 -1.57 5.97
CA GLN A 97 -2.51 -2.74 6.77
C GLN A 97 -1.01 -2.91 6.66
N VAL A 98 -0.36 -3.11 7.78
CA VAL A 98 1.09 -3.30 7.86
C VAL A 98 1.34 -4.74 8.30
N SER A 99 2.00 -5.53 7.47
CA SER A 99 2.23 -6.95 7.73
C SER A 99 3.71 -7.28 7.61
N GLU A 100 4.25 -7.97 8.60
CA GLU A 100 5.64 -8.40 8.53
C GLU A 100 5.79 -9.54 7.54
N ALA A 101 6.75 -9.40 6.61
CA ALA A 101 7.13 -10.47 5.70
C ALA A 101 8.17 -11.34 6.39
N VAL A 102 7.85 -12.61 6.61
CA VAL A 102 8.75 -13.52 7.30
C VAL A 102 9.45 -14.45 6.31
N SER A 103 10.68 -14.82 6.64
CA SER A 103 11.44 -15.75 5.83
C SER A 103 11.00 -17.17 6.15
N VAL A 104 10.75 -17.99 5.14
CA VAL A 104 10.30 -19.38 5.31
C VAL A 104 11.26 -20.39 4.72
N GLY A 105 12.43 -19.95 4.30
CA GLY A 105 13.37 -20.85 3.62
C GLY A 105 14.70 -21.01 4.30
#